data_5710c97b71c8e55a86aa6bc7b05b8115
#
_entry.id   5710c97b71c8e55a86aa6bc7b05b8115
#
_cell.length_a   1.000
_cell.length_b   1.000
_cell.length_c   1.000
_cell.angle_alpha   90.00
_cell.angle_beta   90.00
_cell.angle_gamma   90.00
#
_symmetry.space_group_name_H-M   'P 1'
#
loop_
_entity.id
_entity.type
_entity.pdbx_description
1 polymer ?
#
loop_
_entity_poly.entity_id
_entity_poly.type
_entity_poly.pdbx_seq_one_letter_code
_entity_poly.pdbx_strand_id
1 'polypeptide(L)'
;MKIIYACDFSLNKSTGKNRATRQKLDALKRRQGVRLTYYSADEGLLAPLKLLINEFRIIASILKLKPDAIITRGSAGSFSQVLRPFFNVLFVREVHAAGLEELRLLPFKGIKRFFAYVKLSMSLLQDKRADLRIFNHPQLMAWYESQYQMRGKSCFVYNGFEPSSASRLSRLEAKEKFGLAEDVTVLVFTGAASKWHGVDYLVSLQRCFNAHGDQVQIVCGGGSMESYDPEQLCLNFSPLDDNDCADLIRAADACLLPVADVRISPGSPLKLYDYMVNRRTVVAQRDQLGYSDEVHRHNVGLAVDFREPEEARELILDRLSANKRDDDDYPACSASWSDRIEEWLANLSESAEK
;
A
#
# COMPACT_ATOMS: atom_id res chain seq x y z
N MET A 1 -18.66 18.86 5.18
CA MET A 1 -18.71 17.53 5.82
C MET A 1 -17.74 17.47 7.00
N LYS A 2 -18.19 16.96 8.16
CA LYS A 2 -17.35 16.73 9.34
C LYS A 2 -17.00 15.25 9.41
N ILE A 3 -15.71 14.92 9.40
CA ILE A 3 -15.22 13.54 9.35
C ILE A 3 -14.34 13.26 10.58
N ILE A 4 -14.57 12.14 11.25
CA ILE A 4 -13.63 11.54 12.19
C ILE A 4 -12.94 10.37 11.48
N TYR A 5 -11.61 10.36 11.46
CA TYR A 5 -10.82 9.22 10.97
C TYR A 5 -10.06 8.56 12.11
N ALA A 6 -10.12 7.24 12.23
CA ALA A 6 -9.40 6.52 13.28
C ALA A 6 -8.68 5.28 12.72
N CYS A 7 -7.43 5.09 13.12
CA CYS A 7 -6.65 3.91 12.78
C CYS A 7 -5.90 3.34 13.99
N ASP A 8 -5.65 2.04 13.97
CA ASP A 8 -5.03 1.28 15.07
C ASP A 8 -3.50 1.13 14.92
N PHE A 9 -2.88 2.02 14.17
CA PHE A 9 -1.43 2.08 13.96
C PHE A 9 -0.93 3.52 14.05
N SER A 10 0.37 3.66 14.34
CA SER A 10 1.02 4.97 14.43
C SER A 10 1.21 5.60 13.05
N LEU A 11 0.88 6.86 12.92
CA LEU A 11 1.14 7.63 11.69
C LEU A 11 2.57 8.19 11.61
N ASN A 12 3.34 8.12 12.72
CA ASN A 12 4.68 8.70 12.80
C ASN A 12 5.79 7.82 12.19
N LYS A 13 5.48 6.55 11.87
CA LYS A 13 6.46 5.64 11.29
C LYS A 13 6.59 5.83 9.78
N SER A 14 7.82 5.67 9.28
CA SER A 14 8.15 5.69 7.85
C SER A 14 7.89 4.33 7.20
N THR A 15 6.62 3.91 7.13
CA THR A 15 6.22 2.73 6.35
C THR A 15 5.26 3.15 5.24
N GLY A 16 5.25 2.42 4.12
CA GLY A 16 4.37 2.74 2.98
C GLY A 16 2.90 2.91 3.39
N LYS A 17 2.40 2.03 4.29
CA LYS A 17 1.03 2.13 4.83
C LYS A 17 0.80 3.44 5.58
N ASN A 18 1.74 3.84 6.43
CA ASN A 18 1.61 5.02 7.26
C ASN A 18 1.74 6.29 6.41
N ARG A 19 2.70 6.31 5.47
CA ARG A 19 2.89 7.39 4.51
C ARG A 19 1.64 7.61 3.66
N ALA A 20 1.12 6.59 3.01
CA ALA A 20 -0.09 6.67 2.19
C ALA A 20 -1.30 7.17 3.01
N THR A 21 -1.43 6.74 4.28
CA THR A 21 -2.49 7.22 5.15
C THR A 21 -2.32 8.69 5.50
N ARG A 22 -1.08 9.16 5.82
CA ARG A 22 -0.81 10.59 6.04
C ARG A 22 -1.16 11.43 4.83
N GLN A 23 -0.66 11.05 3.64
CA GLN A 23 -0.93 11.75 2.37
C GLN A 23 -2.44 11.87 2.11
N LYS A 24 -3.20 10.79 2.31
CA LYS A 24 -4.65 10.79 2.19
C LYS A 24 -5.31 11.75 3.19
N LEU A 25 -4.92 11.72 4.47
CA LEU A 25 -5.47 12.61 5.48
C LEU A 25 -5.14 14.07 5.20
N ASP A 26 -3.96 14.36 4.68
CA ASP A 26 -3.58 15.72 4.29
C ASP A 26 -4.35 16.20 3.05
N ALA A 27 -4.61 15.32 2.10
CA ALA A 27 -5.49 15.62 0.97
C ALA A 27 -6.94 15.91 1.45
N LEU A 28 -7.48 15.12 2.39
CA LEU A 28 -8.78 15.39 3.01
C LEU A 28 -8.82 16.73 3.75
N LYS A 29 -7.75 17.11 4.48
CA LYS A 29 -7.68 18.39 5.18
C LYS A 29 -7.64 19.59 4.23
N ARG A 30 -6.96 19.45 3.08
CA ARG A 30 -6.88 20.50 2.07
C ARG A 30 -8.20 20.74 1.35
N ARG A 31 -9.12 19.75 1.41
CA ARG A 31 -10.39 19.86 0.69
C ARG A 31 -11.32 20.88 1.34
N GLN A 32 -11.78 21.88 0.55
CA GLN A 32 -12.72 22.87 1.01
C GLN A 32 -14.05 22.23 1.45
N GLY A 33 -14.59 22.68 2.58
CA GLY A 33 -15.82 22.15 3.16
C GLY A 33 -15.66 20.87 3.98
N VAL A 34 -14.45 20.30 4.09
CA VAL A 34 -14.15 19.15 4.95
C VAL A 34 -13.51 19.62 6.25
N ARG A 35 -14.08 19.15 7.39
CA ARG A 35 -13.48 19.30 8.74
C ARG A 35 -13.08 17.92 9.22
N LEU A 36 -11.78 17.66 9.27
CA LEU A 36 -11.21 16.36 9.64
C LEU A 36 -10.63 16.39 11.06
N THR A 37 -11.06 15.45 11.90
CA THR A 37 -10.42 15.09 13.17
C THR A 37 -9.90 13.67 13.03
N TYR A 38 -8.66 13.38 13.47
CA TYR A 38 -8.13 12.02 13.35
C TYR A 38 -7.47 11.52 14.62
N TYR A 39 -7.52 10.20 14.81
CA TYR A 39 -6.95 9.46 15.92
C TYR A 39 -6.09 8.32 15.37
N SER A 40 -4.86 8.21 15.84
CA SER A 40 -3.95 7.12 15.56
C SER A 40 -3.48 6.47 16.86
N ALA A 41 -3.18 5.18 16.80
CA ALA A 41 -2.60 4.48 17.95
C ALA A 41 -1.08 4.59 17.89
N ASP A 42 -0.46 4.88 19.03
CA ASP A 42 0.98 4.69 19.16
C ASP A 42 1.29 3.21 19.40
N GLU A 43 2.51 2.80 19.01
CA GLU A 43 3.03 1.48 19.31
C GLU A 43 3.81 1.48 20.64
N GLY A 44 3.94 0.30 21.26
CA GLY A 44 4.69 0.11 22.48
C GLY A 44 3.94 -0.68 23.56
N LEU A 45 4.54 -0.83 24.73
CA LEU A 45 4.01 -1.64 25.84
C LEU A 45 2.60 -1.18 26.29
N LEU A 46 2.31 0.11 26.17
CA LEU A 46 1.01 0.71 26.52
C LEU A 46 0.02 0.80 25.34
N ALA A 47 0.31 0.18 24.20
CA ALA A 47 -0.55 0.25 23.02
C ALA A 47 -2.02 -0.15 23.29
N PRO A 48 -2.33 -1.22 24.05
CA PRO A 48 -3.73 -1.57 24.38
C PRO A 48 -4.45 -0.48 25.18
N LEU A 49 -3.75 0.13 26.15
CA LEU A 49 -4.33 1.23 26.96
C LEU A 49 -4.57 2.48 26.11
N LYS A 50 -3.62 2.80 25.21
CA LYS A 50 -3.76 3.93 24.28
C LYS A 50 -4.90 3.71 23.29
N LEU A 51 -5.10 2.49 22.80
CA LEU A 51 -6.27 2.15 21.99
C LEU A 51 -7.57 2.38 22.75
N LEU A 52 -7.65 1.95 23.99
CA LEU A 52 -8.83 2.18 24.85
C LEU A 52 -9.09 3.67 25.08
N ILE A 53 -8.05 4.44 25.39
CA ILE A 53 -8.16 5.91 25.55
C ILE A 53 -8.65 6.55 24.24
N ASN A 54 -8.16 6.10 23.09
CA ASN A 54 -8.61 6.59 21.79
C ASN A 54 -10.09 6.27 21.53
N GLU A 55 -10.58 5.08 21.93
CA GLU A 55 -12.00 4.75 21.83
C GLU A 55 -12.88 5.74 22.61
N PHE A 56 -12.51 6.08 23.85
CA PHE A 56 -13.23 7.10 24.63
C PHE A 56 -13.15 8.50 23.98
N ARG A 57 -11.98 8.87 23.44
CA ARG A 57 -11.83 10.15 22.72
C ARG A 57 -12.70 10.20 21.46
N ILE A 58 -12.80 9.09 20.73
CA ILE A 58 -13.67 8.98 19.54
C ILE A 58 -15.13 9.18 19.96
N ILE A 59 -15.60 8.48 20.99
CA ILE A 59 -16.97 8.60 21.51
C ILE A 59 -17.25 10.04 21.97
N ALA A 60 -16.35 10.65 22.77
CA ALA A 60 -16.48 12.03 23.20
C ALA A 60 -16.53 13.00 22.02
N SER A 61 -15.75 12.74 20.96
CA SER A 61 -15.77 13.56 19.75
C SER A 61 -17.04 13.37 18.94
N ILE A 62 -17.61 12.18 18.87
CA ILE A 62 -18.92 11.95 18.25
C ILE A 62 -19.98 12.82 18.91
N LEU A 63 -20.04 12.79 20.25
CA LEU A 63 -21.01 13.57 21.02
C LEU A 63 -20.82 15.09 20.85
N LYS A 64 -19.56 15.54 20.86
CA LYS A 64 -19.23 16.98 20.78
C LYS A 64 -19.34 17.56 19.37
N LEU A 65 -18.80 16.86 18.36
CA LEU A 65 -18.64 17.38 17.00
C LEU A 65 -19.84 17.08 16.11
N LYS A 66 -20.62 16.03 16.46
CA LYS A 66 -21.71 15.50 15.63
C LYS A 66 -21.23 15.34 14.18
N PRO A 67 -20.28 14.41 13.93
CA PRO A 67 -19.71 14.21 12.61
C PRO A 67 -20.75 13.62 11.64
N ASP A 68 -20.58 13.88 10.36
CA ASP A 68 -21.38 13.25 9.30
C ASP A 68 -20.93 11.81 9.06
N ALA A 69 -19.62 11.54 9.19
CA ALA A 69 -19.05 10.21 9.01
C ALA A 69 -17.90 9.92 9.97
N ILE A 70 -17.78 8.64 10.37
CA ILE A 70 -16.63 8.08 11.09
C ILE A 70 -15.99 7.03 10.20
N ILE A 71 -14.77 7.28 9.76
CA ILE A 71 -13.98 6.36 8.94
C ILE A 71 -12.99 5.65 9.85
N THR A 72 -13.02 4.32 9.85
CA THR A 72 -12.15 3.52 10.71
C THR A 72 -11.35 2.51 9.92
N ARG A 73 -10.11 2.24 10.36
CA ARG A 73 -9.20 1.28 9.75
C ARG A 73 -8.56 0.38 10.82
N GLY A 74 -8.48 -0.91 10.56
CA GLY A 74 -8.02 -1.91 11.53
C GLY A 74 -9.05 -2.10 12.66
N SER A 75 -8.61 -2.22 13.90
CA SER A 75 -9.49 -2.41 15.06
C SER A 75 -9.94 -1.11 15.73
N ALA A 76 -9.54 0.06 15.23
CA ALA A 76 -9.97 1.35 15.77
C ALA A 76 -11.48 1.56 15.59
N GLY A 77 -12.13 2.23 16.53
CA GLY A 77 -13.56 2.52 16.48
C GLY A 77 -14.47 1.37 16.88
N SER A 78 -13.94 0.29 17.49
CA SER A 78 -14.72 -0.91 17.84
C SER A 78 -15.86 -0.60 18.83
N PHE A 79 -15.59 0.21 19.84
CA PHE A 79 -16.62 0.57 20.86
C PHE A 79 -17.64 1.55 20.30
N SER A 80 -17.18 2.54 19.53
CA SER A 80 -18.09 3.48 18.89
C SER A 80 -19.06 2.78 17.92
N GLN A 81 -18.61 1.74 17.23
CA GLN A 81 -19.47 0.97 16.36
C GLN A 81 -20.47 0.08 17.14
N VAL A 82 -20.11 -0.46 18.32
CA VAL A 82 -21.06 -1.14 19.20
C VAL A 82 -22.16 -0.19 19.67
N LEU A 83 -21.79 1.06 19.94
CA LEU A 83 -22.72 2.12 20.36
C LEU A 83 -23.45 2.79 19.18
N ARG A 84 -23.25 2.33 17.95
CA ARG A 84 -23.86 2.87 16.73
C ARG A 84 -25.37 3.14 16.86
N PRO A 85 -26.23 2.30 17.47
CA PRO A 85 -27.65 2.57 17.55
C PRO A 85 -28.00 3.89 18.26
N PHE A 86 -27.06 4.46 19.02
CA PHE A 86 -27.25 5.73 19.75
C PHE A 86 -26.72 6.94 18.99
N PHE A 87 -26.10 6.73 17.83
CA PHE A 87 -25.48 7.80 17.05
C PHE A 87 -26.09 7.90 15.66
N ASN A 88 -26.52 9.09 15.29
CA ASN A 88 -26.92 9.38 13.91
C ASN A 88 -25.68 9.82 13.11
N VAL A 89 -24.86 8.85 12.70
CA VAL A 89 -23.59 9.05 12.00
C VAL A 89 -23.31 7.88 11.06
N LEU A 90 -22.72 8.15 9.91
CA LEU A 90 -22.33 7.12 8.93
C LEU A 90 -21.03 6.42 9.41
N PHE A 91 -21.11 5.11 9.69
CA PHE A 91 -19.95 4.29 10.03
C PHE A 91 -19.33 3.69 8.78
N VAL A 92 -18.10 4.11 8.48
CA VAL A 92 -17.35 3.74 7.28
C VAL A 92 -16.12 2.91 7.64
N ARG A 93 -15.90 1.86 6.90
CA ARG A 93 -14.70 1.02 7.03
C ARG A 93 -13.79 1.17 5.83
N GLU A 94 -12.52 1.39 6.10
CA GLU A 94 -11.46 1.35 5.09
C GLU A 94 -10.77 -0.02 5.14
N VAL A 95 -10.90 -0.80 4.06
CA VAL A 95 -10.42 -2.18 3.98
C VAL A 95 -9.31 -2.30 2.94
N HIS A 96 -8.12 -2.72 3.36
CA HIS A 96 -6.92 -2.80 2.51
C HIS A 96 -6.39 -4.22 2.31
N ALA A 97 -6.81 -5.18 3.11
CA ALA A 97 -6.35 -6.57 3.04
C ALA A 97 -7.28 -7.48 3.85
N ALA A 98 -7.26 -8.75 3.57
CA ALA A 98 -7.94 -9.78 4.35
C ALA A 98 -7.10 -10.16 5.58
N GLY A 99 -7.07 -9.27 6.58
CA GLY A 99 -6.13 -9.35 7.69
C GLY A 99 -6.22 -10.66 8.48
N LEU A 100 -7.42 -11.23 8.65
CA LEU A 100 -7.59 -12.49 9.38
C LEU A 100 -6.99 -13.67 8.59
N GLU A 101 -7.16 -13.69 7.28
CA GLU A 101 -6.58 -14.70 6.39
C GLU A 101 -5.05 -14.58 6.29
N GLU A 102 -4.55 -13.34 6.33
CA GLU A 102 -3.10 -13.07 6.31
C GLU A 102 -2.41 -13.38 7.65
N LEU A 103 -3.16 -13.58 8.75
CA LEU A 103 -2.58 -13.90 10.07
C LEU A 103 -1.68 -15.15 10.04
N ARG A 104 -1.97 -16.11 9.16
CA ARG A 104 -1.15 -17.32 8.99
C ARG A 104 0.26 -17.02 8.46
N LEU A 105 0.44 -15.89 7.76
CA LEU A 105 1.72 -15.47 7.19
C LEU A 105 2.56 -14.67 8.19
N LEU A 106 1.98 -14.25 9.31
CA LEU A 106 2.67 -13.50 10.34
C LEU A 106 3.48 -14.42 11.25
N PRO A 107 4.68 -14.01 11.69
CA PRO A 107 5.56 -14.84 12.52
C PRO A 107 5.10 -14.94 13.99
N PHE A 108 3.85 -14.60 14.29
CA PHE A 108 3.34 -14.60 15.65
C PHE A 108 3.07 -16.02 16.17
N LYS A 109 3.51 -16.30 17.42
CA LYS A 109 3.29 -17.56 18.12
C LYS A 109 2.66 -17.30 19.50
N GLY A 110 2.03 -18.31 20.09
CA GLY A 110 1.49 -18.28 21.46
C GLY A 110 0.54 -17.10 21.69
N ILE A 111 0.72 -16.42 22.82
CA ILE A 111 -0.15 -15.33 23.27
C ILE A 111 -0.23 -14.16 22.28
N LYS A 112 0.88 -13.86 21.56
CA LYS A 112 0.89 -12.80 20.54
C LYS A 112 -0.03 -13.13 19.37
N ARG A 113 -0.06 -14.40 18.94
CA ARG A 113 -0.97 -14.87 17.87
C ARG A 113 -2.43 -14.78 18.32
N PHE A 114 -2.72 -15.14 19.56
CA PHE A 114 -4.07 -15.02 20.14
C PHE A 114 -4.56 -13.56 20.12
N PHE A 115 -3.76 -12.61 20.62
CA PHE A 115 -4.15 -11.19 20.59
C PHE A 115 -4.30 -10.65 19.17
N ALA A 116 -3.42 -11.04 18.24
CA ALA A 116 -3.56 -10.69 16.84
C ALA A 116 -4.86 -11.22 16.24
N TYR A 117 -5.21 -12.49 16.53
CA TYR A 117 -6.48 -13.10 16.10
C TYR A 117 -7.68 -12.33 16.64
N VAL A 118 -7.73 -12.03 17.94
CA VAL A 118 -8.82 -11.25 18.54
C VAL A 118 -8.95 -9.88 17.88
N LYS A 119 -7.83 -9.15 17.72
CA LYS A 119 -7.80 -7.84 17.07
C LYS A 119 -8.34 -7.89 15.64
N LEU A 120 -7.90 -8.87 14.84
CA LEU A 120 -8.33 -9.01 13.44
C LEU A 120 -9.78 -9.49 13.33
N SER A 121 -10.25 -10.34 14.27
CA SER A 121 -11.64 -10.74 14.34
C SER A 121 -12.57 -9.57 14.68
N MET A 122 -12.14 -8.68 15.59
CA MET A 122 -12.87 -7.44 15.87
C MET A 122 -12.91 -6.52 14.64
N SER A 123 -11.81 -6.39 13.90
CA SER A 123 -11.79 -5.65 12.63
C SER A 123 -12.78 -6.21 11.63
N LEU A 124 -12.78 -7.53 11.41
CA LEU A 124 -13.72 -8.19 10.49
C LEU A 124 -15.19 -8.01 10.94
N LEU A 125 -15.45 -8.08 12.25
CA LEU A 125 -16.80 -7.84 12.77
C LEU A 125 -17.29 -6.42 12.46
N GLN A 126 -16.39 -5.42 12.56
CA GLN A 126 -16.68 -4.05 12.16
C GLN A 126 -16.92 -3.95 10.65
N ASP A 127 -16.08 -4.62 9.83
CA ASP A 127 -16.26 -4.66 8.38
C ASP A 127 -17.66 -5.22 8.01
N LYS A 128 -18.11 -6.28 8.68
CA LYS A 128 -19.44 -6.88 8.45
C LYS A 128 -20.62 -5.96 8.81
N ARG A 129 -20.43 -5.05 9.75
CA ARG A 129 -21.50 -4.20 10.33
C ARG A 129 -21.50 -2.75 9.85
N ALA A 130 -20.52 -2.33 9.09
CA ALA A 130 -20.41 -0.96 8.60
C ALA A 130 -21.56 -0.58 7.66
N ASP A 131 -21.91 0.71 7.63
CA ASP A 131 -22.85 1.28 6.66
C ASP A 131 -22.25 1.31 5.26
N LEU A 132 -20.96 1.68 5.19
CA LEU A 132 -20.18 1.74 3.96
C LEU A 132 -18.79 1.11 4.19
N ARG A 133 -18.35 0.30 3.25
CA ARG A 133 -16.97 -0.19 3.15
C ARG A 133 -16.33 0.38 1.91
N ILE A 134 -15.13 0.91 2.08
CA ILE A 134 -14.30 1.39 0.97
C ILE A 134 -13.08 0.49 0.89
N PHE A 135 -13.06 -0.33 -0.16
CA PHE A 135 -11.94 -1.21 -0.48
C PHE A 135 -10.93 -0.47 -1.35
N ASN A 136 -9.67 -0.87 -1.30
CA ASN A 136 -8.64 -0.28 -2.15
C ASN A 136 -8.52 -0.95 -3.54
N HIS A 137 -9.29 -2.02 -3.78
CA HIS A 137 -9.28 -2.75 -5.05
C HIS A 137 -10.60 -3.50 -5.28
N PRO A 138 -11.15 -3.55 -6.52
CA PRO A 138 -12.41 -4.24 -6.80
C PRO A 138 -12.33 -5.76 -6.57
N GLN A 139 -11.20 -6.40 -6.84
CA GLN A 139 -11.03 -7.83 -6.57
C GLN A 139 -11.01 -8.13 -5.07
N LEU A 140 -10.46 -7.24 -4.23
CA LEU A 140 -10.54 -7.39 -2.78
C LEU A 140 -11.99 -7.26 -2.30
N MET A 141 -12.77 -6.32 -2.85
CA MET A 141 -14.18 -6.18 -2.56
C MET A 141 -14.95 -7.45 -2.92
N ALA A 142 -14.80 -7.94 -4.16
CA ALA A 142 -15.45 -9.16 -4.62
C ALA A 142 -15.06 -10.40 -3.77
N TRP A 143 -13.77 -10.50 -3.41
CA TRP A 143 -13.29 -11.56 -2.53
C TRP A 143 -13.96 -11.51 -1.15
N TYR A 144 -14.04 -10.31 -0.53
CA TYR A 144 -14.72 -10.14 0.77
C TYR A 144 -16.20 -10.50 0.69
N GLU A 145 -16.90 -10.08 -0.35
CA GLU A 145 -18.32 -10.35 -0.57
C GLU A 145 -18.59 -11.84 -0.81
N SER A 146 -17.65 -12.55 -1.45
CA SER A 146 -17.74 -14.02 -1.62
C SER A 146 -17.50 -14.81 -0.33
N GLN A 147 -16.68 -14.27 0.58
CA GLN A 147 -16.30 -14.98 1.82
C GLN A 147 -17.23 -14.66 3.00
N TYR A 148 -17.84 -13.47 3.02
CA TYR A 148 -18.53 -12.98 4.18
C TYR A 148 -19.89 -12.35 3.85
N GLN A 149 -20.88 -12.58 4.72
CA GLN A 149 -22.12 -11.81 4.66
C GLN A 149 -21.88 -10.40 5.20
N MET A 150 -22.07 -9.40 4.34
CA MET A 150 -21.86 -7.98 4.64
C MET A 150 -23.20 -7.25 4.76
N ARG A 151 -23.31 -6.34 5.73
CA ARG A 151 -24.43 -5.38 5.82
C ARG A 151 -23.97 -4.06 5.21
N GLY A 152 -24.93 -3.24 4.75
CA GLY A 152 -24.64 -1.92 4.16
C GLY A 152 -23.97 -2.03 2.78
N LYS A 153 -23.44 -0.90 2.30
CA LYS A 153 -22.85 -0.78 0.97
C LYS A 153 -21.35 -1.11 0.94
N SER A 154 -20.89 -1.54 -0.21
CA SER A 154 -19.46 -1.66 -0.54
C SER A 154 -19.16 -0.84 -1.80
N CYS A 155 -18.02 -0.19 -1.81
CA CYS A 155 -17.44 0.41 -2.98
C CYS A 155 -15.93 0.24 -2.95
N PHE A 156 -15.25 0.62 -4.02
CA PHE A 156 -13.80 0.65 -4.03
C PHE A 156 -13.29 2.02 -4.48
N VAL A 157 -12.16 2.42 -3.92
CA VAL A 157 -11.38 3.57 -4.36
C VAL A 157 -9.92 3.16 -4.30
N TYR A 158 -9.26 3.18 -5.44
CA TYR A 158 -7.84 2.81 -5.51
C TYR A 158 -6.97 3.68 -4.61
N ASN A 159 -5.78 3.21 -4.30
CA ASN A 159 -4.77 4.03 -3.66
C ASN A 159 -4.39 5.24 -4.55
N GLY A 160 -3.65 6.16 -4.00
CA GLY A 160 -3.15 7.33 -4.70
C GLY A 160 -1.74 7.69 -4.27
N PHE A 161 -1.16 8.67 -4.93
CA PHE A 161 0.11 9.26 -4.57
C PHE A 161 -0.03 10.77 -4.33
N GLU A 162 0.94 11.33 -3.61
CA GLU A 162 1.10 12.79 -3.49
C GLU A 162 2.16 13.23 -4.51
N PRO A 163 1.84 14.11 -5.47
CA PRO A 163 2.80 14.54 -6.49
C PRO A 163 4.11 15.09 -5.92
N SER A 164 4.07 15.75 -4.77
CA SER A 164 5.25 16.27 -4.07
C SER A 164 6.14 15.19 -3.45
N SER A 165 5.75 13.92 -3.46
CA SER A 165 6.57 12.81 -3.00
C SER A 165 7.52 12.25 -4.06
N ALA A 166 7.49 12.77 -5.29
CA ALA A 166 8.46 12.44 -6.32
C ALA A 166 9.86 12.95 -5.95
N SER A 167 10.89 12.21 -6.35
CA SER A 167 12.26 12.69 -6.27
C SER A 167 12.44 13.95 -7.12
N ARG A 168 13.31 14.85 -6.65
CA ARG A 168 13.71 16.07 -7.37
C ARG A 168 14.97 15.87 -8.21
N LEU A 169 15.65 14.74 -8.04
CA LEU A 169 16.87 14.41 -8.77
C LEU A 169 16.54 14.00 -10.21
N SER A 170 17.44 14.24 -11.12
CA SER A 170 17.50 13.54 -12.40
C SER A 170 17.84 12.06 -12.17
N ARG A 171 17.66 11.21 -13.18
CA ARG A 171 18.02 9.79 -13.06
C ARG A 171 19.52 9.60 -12.83
N LEU A 172 20.35 10.39 -13.50
CA LEU A 172 21.81 10.34 -13.35
C LEU A 172 22.27 10.75 -11.95
N GLU A 173 21.78 11.89 -11.44
CA GLU A 173 22.08 12.32 -10.05
C GLU A 173 21.63 11.28 -9.03
N ALA A 174 20.49 10.63 -9.26
CA ALA A 174 20.01 9.56 -8.39
C ALA A 174 20.91 8.31 -8.48
N LYS A 175 21.36 7.89 -9.67
CA LYS A 175 22.34 6.80 -9.81
C LYS A 175 23.67 7.15 -9.09
N GLU A 176 24.19 8.36 -9.29
CA GLU A 176 25.41 8.85 -8.64
C GLU A 176 25.28 8.81 -7.09
N LYS A 177 24.16 9.29 -6.56
CA LYS A 177 23.87 9.26 -5.11
C LYS A 177 24.02 7.88 -4.49
N PHE A 178 23.63 6.84 -5.21
CA PHE A 178 23.70 5.44 -4.74
C PHE A 178 24.92 4.68 -5.26
N GLY A 179 25.86 5.35 -5.92
CA GLY A 179 27.07 4.70 -6.47
C GLY A 179 26.77 3.68 -7.57
N LEU A 180 25.67 3.85 -8.30
CA LEU A 180 25.25 2.98 -9.40
C LEU A 180 25.86 3.48 -10.72
N ALA A 181 26.48 2.57 -11.48
CA ALA A 181 27.10 2.93 -12.75
C ALA A 181 26.05 3.38 -13.77
N GLU A 182 26.41 4.35 -14.59
CA GLU A 182 25.50 4.97 -15.57
C GLU A 182 25.05 3.97 -16.65
N ASP A 183 25.98 3.13 -17.12
CA ASP A 183 25.82 2.14 -18.17
C ASP A 183 25.14 0.84 -17.73
N VAL A 184 24.96 0.63 -16.42
CA VAL A 184 24.27 -0.52 -15.87
C VAL A 184 22.76 -0.29 -15.84
N THR A 185 21.99 -1.23 -16.34
CA THR A 185 20.53 -1.25 -16.20
C THR A 185 20.15 -1.55 -14.75
N VAL A 186 19.41 -0.65 -14.12
CA VAL A 186 19.04 -0.72 -12.71
C VAL A 186 17.57 -1.09 -12.56
N LEU A 187 17.29 -2.22 -11.93
CA LEU A 187 15.95 -2.68 -11.58
C LEU A 187 15.74 -2.52 -10.07
N VAL A 188 14.76 -1.73 -9.64
CA VAL A 188 14.58 -1.37 -8.23
C VAL A 188 13.34 -2.03 -7.62
N PHE A 189 13.51 -2.66 -6.46
CA PHE A 189 12.44 -3.04 -5.56
C PHE A 189 12.51 -2.21 -4.28
N THR A 190 11.40 -1.64 -3.81
CA THR A 190 11.35 -0.92 -2.53
C THR A 190 10.35 -1.55 -1.57
N GLY A 191 10.73 -1.61 -0.29
CA GLY A 191 9.87 -2.07 0.81
C GLY A 191 10.49 -3.14 1.68
N ALA A 192 9.73 -3.66 2.63
CA ALA A 192 10.20 -4.71 3.52
C ALA A 192 10.43 -6.01 2.76
N ALA A 193 11.56 -6.67 2.99
CA ALA A 193 11.75 -8.06 2.58
C ALA A 193 10.86 -8.96 3.45
N SER A 194 9.87 -9.60 2.85
CA SER A 194 8.94 -10.46 3.56
C SER A 194 8.41 -11.58 2.65
N LYS A 195 7.94 -12.65 3.29
CA LYS A 195 7.49 -13.86 2.59
C LYS A 195 6.40 -13.63 1.52
N TRP A 196 5.59 -12.58 1.67
CA TRP A 196 4.52 -12.30 0.69
C TRP A 196 4.93 -11.34 -0.43
N HIS A 197 6.15 -10.81 -0.38
CA HIS A 197 6.65 -9.89 -1.41
C HIS A 197 7.42 -10.60 -2.53
N GLY A 198 7.67 -11.91 -2.46
CA GLY A 198 8.38 -12.66 -3.51
C GLY A 198 9.80 -12.17 -3.76
N VAL A 199 10.50 -11.72 -2.69
CA VAL A 199 11.87 -11.20 -2.82
C VAL A 199 12.89 -12.27 -3.22
N ASP A 200 12.61 -13.52 -2.93
CA ASP A 200 13.35 -14.69 -3.40
C ASP A 200 13.34 -14.85 -4.92
N TYR A 201 12.25 -14.45 -5.57
CA TYR A 201 12.18 -14.42 -7.04
C TYR A 201 13.16 -13.41 -7.64
N LEU A 202 13.40 -12.28 -6.95
CA LEU A 202 14.35 -11.27 -7.40
C LEU A 202 15.79 -11.78 -7.37
N VAL A 203 16.13 -12.56 -6.37
CA VAL A 203 17.45 -13.21 -6.27
C VAL A 203 17.63 -14.21 -7.41
N SER A 204 16.60 -15.01 -7.71
CA SER A 204 16.63 -15.96 -8.84
C SER A 204 16.76 -15.23 -10.18
N LEU A 205 16.05 -14.11 -10.35
CA LEU A 205 16.13 -13.29 -11.55
C LEU A 205 17.52 -12.63 -11.70
N GLN A 206 18.12 -12.13 -10.60
CA GLN A 206 19.48 -11.58 -10.66
C GLN A 206 20.50 -12.65 -11.05
N ARG A 207 20.36 -13.87 -10.51
CA ARG A 207 21.23 -15.00 -10.88
C ARG A 207 21.08 -15.32 -12.37
N CYS A 208 19.88 -15.26 -12.92
CA CYS A 208 19.62 -15.44 -14.35
C CYS A 208 20.31 -14.36 -15.19
N PHE A 209 20.19 -13.08 -14.86
CA PHE A 209 20.91 -11.99 -15.55
C PHE A 209 22.42 -12.22 -15.52
N ASN A 210 22.99 -12.59 -14.37
CA ASN A 210 24.43 -12.83 -14.21
C ASN A 210 24.90 -14.02 -15.09
N ALA A 211 24.10 -15.09 -15.16
CA ALA A 211 24.42 -16.27 -15.99
C ALA A 211 24.49 -15.96 -17.47
N HIS A 212 23.72 -14.99 -17.94
CA HIS A 212 23.73 -14.53 -19.34
C HIS A 212 24.70 -13.37 -19.62
N GLY A 213 25.40 -12.86 -18.60
CA GLY A 213 26.33 -11.74 -18.74
C GLY A 213 25.66 -10.40 -19.00
N ASP A 214 24.37 -10.26 -18.67
CA ASP A 214 23.65 -9.01 -18.83
C ASP A 214 24.16 -7.93 -17.88
N GLN A 215 24.28 -6.71 -18.36
CA GLN A 215 24.65 -5.53 -17.53
C GLN A 215 23.41 -5.02 -16.79
N VAL A 216 22.85 -5.87 -15.91
CA VAL A 216 21.65 -5.58 -15.12
C VAL A 216 21.94 -5.79 -13.65
N GLN A 217 21.55 -4.82 -12.82
CA GLN A 217 21.66 -4.90 -11.37
C GLN A 217 20.29 -4.70 -10.72
N ILE A 218 19.83 -5.71 -9.96
CA ILE A 218 18.68 -5.56 -9.08
C ILE A 218 19.12 -4.89 -7.78
N VAL A 219 18.40 -3.86 -7.40
CA VAL A 219 18.64 -3.06 -6.20
C VAL A 219 17.40 -3.11 -5.30
N CYS A 220 17.57 -3.52 -4.06
CA CYS A 220 16.53 -3.61 -3.06
C CYS A 220 16.68 -2.50 -2.03
N GLY A 221 15.59 -1.76 -1.74
CA GLY A 221 15.60 -0.65 -0.79
C GLY A 221 14.60 -0.79 0.35
N GLY A 222 15.00 -0.42 1.57
CA GLY A 222 14.13 -0.29 2.73
C GLY A 222 14.11 -1.47 3.71
N GLY A 223 14.17 -2.72 3.25
CA GLY A 223 14.26 -3.91 4.08
C GLY A 223 15.60 -4.63 3.93
N SER A 224 16.09 -5.32 4.99
CA SER A 224 17.26 -6.19 4.88
C SER A 224 16.95 -7.40 4.02
N MET A 225 17.84 -7.71 3.07
CA MET A 225 17.78 -8.87 2.20
C MET A 225 18.60 -10.05 2.70
N GLU A 226 19.34 -9.92 3.79
CA GLU A 226 20.32 -10.89 4.31
C GLU A 226 19.78 -12.33 4.40
N SER A 227 18.53 -12.50 4.84
CA SER A 227 17.91 -13.82 4.97
C SER A 227 17.40 -14.42 3.64
N TYR A 228 17.30 -13.63 2.58
CA TYR A 228 16.82 -14.04 1.26
C TYR A 228 17.93 -14.13 0.23
N ASP A 229 18.97 -13.33 0.39
CA ASP A 229 20.11 -13.21 -0.52
C ASP A 229 21.45 -13.35 0.21
N PRO A 230 21.77 -14.54 0.72
CA PRO A 230 23.04 -14.78 1.43
C PRO A 230 24.27 -14.63 0.51
N GLU A 231 24.09 -14.75 -0.80
CA GLU A 231 25.16 -14.58 -1.80
C GLU A 231 25.38 -13.11 -2.18
N GLN A 232 24.53 -12.20 -1.68
CA GLN A 232 24.56 -10.75 -1.97
C GLN A 232 24.56 -10.41 -3.46
N LEU A 233 23.76 -11.14 -4.25
CA LEU A 233 23.61 -10.94 -5.68
C LEU A 233 22.92 -9.61 -6.00
N CYS A 234 21.92 -9.23 -5.19
CA CYS A 234 21.24 -7.95 -5.30
C CYS A 234 21.92 -6.91 -4.40
N LEU A 235 22.04 -5.67 -4.87
CA LEU A 235 22.44 -4.58 -3.99
C LEU A 235 21.31 -4.28 -2.99
N ASN A 236 21.66 -3.99 -1.73
CA ASN A 236 20.69 -3.69 -0.71
C ASN A 236 21.01 -2.39 0.04
N PHE A 237 20.09 -1.42 -0.05
CA PHE A 237 20.14 -0.18 0.72
C PHE A 237 19.08 -0.20 1.83
N SER A 238 19.53 -0.34 3.07
CA SER A 238 18.64 -0.43 4.24
C SER A 238 19.35 0.08 5.50
N PRO A 239 18.70 0.91 6.33
CA PRO A 239 17.36 1.50 6.11
C PRO A 239 17.38 2.67 5.13
N LEU A 240 16.23 2.99 4.54
CA LEU A 240 16.01 4.21 3.75
C LEU A 240 14.88 5.04 4.37
N ASP A 241 15.02 6.36 4.33
CA ASP A 241 13.92 7.27 4.61
C ASP A 241 12.99 7.45 3.39
N ASP A 242 11.95 8.26 3.51
CA ASP A 242 10.98 8.46 2.43
C ASP A 242 11.59 9.16 1.20
N ASN A 243 12.55 10.09 1.40
CA ASN A 243 13.23 10.81 0.31
C ASN A 243 14.26 9.91 -0.37
N ASP A 244 15.09 9.21 0.40
CA ASP A 244 16.05 8.25 -0.15
C ASP A 244 15.35 7.14 -0.93
N CYS A 245 14.17 6.70 -0.46
CA CYS A 245 13.35 5.73 -1.18
C CYS A 245 12.87 6.28 -2.53
N ALA A 246 12.42 7.55 -2.58
CA ALA A 246 12.02 8.19 -3.82
C ALA A 246 13.21 8.37 -4.78
N ASP A 247 14.37 8.77 -4.26
CA ASP A 247 15.58 8.93 -5.04
C ASP A 247 16.10 7.59 -5.59
N LEU A 248 16.02 6.51 -4.80
CA LEU A 248 16.36 5.17 -5.30
C LEU A 248 15.41 4.72 -6.41
N ILE A 249 14.11 4.96 -6.26
CA ILE A 249 13.13 4.69 -7.33
C ILE A 249 13.47 5.52 -8.58
N ARG A 250 13.89 6.77 -8.40
CA ARG A 250 14.28 7.65 -9.51
C ARG A 250 15.48 7.13 -10.29
N ALA A 251 16.45 6.48 -9.64
CA ALA A 251 17.62 5.87 -10.26
C ALA A 251 17.28 4.69 -11.19
N ALA A 252 16.08 4.08 -11.06
CA ALA A 252 15.70 2.87 -11.75
C ALA A 252 15.47 3.08 -13.25
N ASP A 253 15.78 2.07 -14.05
CA ASP A 253 15.31 1.89 -15.42
C ASP A 253 13.91 1.25 -15.41
N ALA A 254 13.67 0.30 -14.49
CA ALA A 254 12.33 -0.18 -14.17
C ALA A 254 12.22 -0.54 -12.67
N CYS A 255 11.00 -0.57 -12.15
CA CYS A 255 10.70 -0.95 -10.79
C CYS A 255 9.99 -2.30 -10.74
N LEU A 256 10.38 -3.15 -9.78
CA LEU A 256 9.91 -4.52 -9.65
C LEU A 256 8.81 -4.61 -8.60
N LEU A 257 7.72 -5.32 -8.95
CA LEU A 257 6.57 -5.53 -8.09
C LEU A 257 6.23 -7.04 -7.99
N PRO A 258 7.12 -7.84 -7.39
CA PRO A 258 6.86 -9.27 -7.20
C PRO A 258 5.82 -9.50 -6.11
N VAL A 259 5.10 -10.61 -6.21
CA VAL A 259 4.13 -11.11 -5.24
C VAL A 259 4.31 -12.60 -5.08
N ALA A 260 4.50 -13.06 -3.84
CA ALA A 260 4.70 -14.47 -3.57
C ALA A 260 3.38 -15.27 -3.61
N ASP A 261 3.45 -16.54 -4.01
CA ASP A 261 2.30 -17.46 -4.10
C ASP A 261 1.58 -17.69 -2.75
N VAL A 262 2.29 -17.47 -1.63
CA VAL A 262 1.68 -17.59 -0.30
C VAL A 262 0.62 -16.52 -0.02
N ARG A 263 0.58 -15.46 -0.81
CA ARG A 263 -0.43 -14.42 -0.70
C ARG A 263 -1.73 -14.87 -1.34
N ILE A 264 -2.84 -14.67 -0.64
CA ILE A 264 -4.16 -15.10 -1.12
C ILE A 264 -5.17 -13.95 -1.22
N SER A 265 -4.92 -12.85 -0.53
CA SER A 265 -5.83 -11.71 -0.57
C SER A 265 -5.46 -10.76 -1.71
N PRO A 266 -6.42 -10.41 -2.58
CA PRO A 266 -6.23 -9.34 -3.55
C PRO A 266 -5.92 -8.01 -2.88
N GLY A 267 -5.42 -7.06 -3.64
CA GLY A 267 -5.18 -5.71 -3.13
C GLY A 267 -4.44 -4.82 -4.10
N SER A 268 -4.38 -3.55 -3.75
CA SER A 268 -3.66 -2.52 -4.49
C SER A 268 -2.30 -2.26 -3.82
N PRO A 269 -1.18 -2.48 -4.50
CA PRO A 269 0.15 -2.33 -3.91
C PRO A 269 0.53 -0.85 -3.82
N LEU A 270 0.84 -0.38 -2.60
CA LEU A 270 1.25 1.02 -2.39
C LEU A 270 2.52 1.39 -3.15
N LYS A 271 3.43 0.43 -3.35
CA LYS A 271 4.68 0.62 -4.11
C LYS A 271 4.43 1.07 -5.56
N LEU A 272 3.38 0.56 -6.19
CA LEU A 272 3.00 0.95 -7.54
C LEU A 272 2.87 2.48 -7.65
N TYR A 273 2.25 3.10 -6.67
CA TYR A 273 2.02 4.56 -6.67
C TYR A 273 3.30 5.35 -6.41
N ASP A 274 4.23 4.80 -5.61
CA ASP A 274 5.57 5.37 -5.44
C ASP A 274 6.38 5.28 -6.76
N TYR A 275 6.22 4.21 -7.52
CA TYR A 275 6.86 4.03 -8.83
C TYR A 275 6.25 4.96 -9.88
N MET A 276 4.92 5.08 -9.89
CA MET A 276 4.18 5.95 -10.82
C MET A 276 4.50 7.43 -10.62
N VAL A 277 4.58 7.91 -9.38
CA VAL A 277 4.90 9.33 -9.11
C VAL A 277 6.33 9.68 -9.54
N ASN A 278 7.24 8.70 -9.53
CA ASN A 278 8.62 8.85 -10.02
C ASN A 278 8.76 8.53 -11.53
N ARG A 279 7.64 8.28 -12.22
CA ARG A 279 7.59 8.01 -13.67
C ARG A 279 8.47 6.83 -14.10
N ARG A 280 8.43 5.73 -13.32
CA ARG A 280 9.23 4.54 -13.65
C ARG A 280 8.37 3.43 -14.23
N THR A 281 8.89 2.77 -15.26
CA THR A 281 8.30 1.54 -15.81
C THR A 281 8.16 0.51 -14.69
N VAL A 282 7.00 -0.15 -14.60
CA VAL A 282 6.72 -1.15 -13.56
C VAL A 282 6.68 -2.55 -14.18
N VAL A 283 7.45 -3.46 -13.60
CA VAL A 283 7.39 -4.88 -13.91
C VAL A 283 6.68 -5.57 -12.76
N ALA A 284 5.43 -5.99 -12.99
CA ALA A 284 4.61 -6.63 -11.96
C ALA A 284 4.54 -8.14 -12.13
N GLN A 285 4.34 -8.86 -11.01
CA GLN A 285 4.00 -10.28 -11.05
C GLN A 285 2.71 -10.49 -11.85
N ARG A 286 2.75 -11.40 -12.81
CA ARG A 286 1.55 -11.92 -13.48
C ARG A 286 0.78 -12.80 -12.48
N ASP A 287 -0.30 -12.28 -11.93
CA ASP A 287 -1.07 -12.93 -10.86
C ASP A 287 -2.58 -12.74 -11.05
N GLN A 288 -3.36 -13.46 -10.23
CA GLN A 288 -4.81 -13.37 -10.18
C GLN A 288 -5.32 -12.46 -9.03
N LEU A 289 -4.42 -11.76 -8.33
CA LEU A 289 -4.73 -10.95 -7.16
C LEU A 289 -4.93 -9.46 -7.47
N GLY A 290 -4.77 -9.07 -8.75
CA GLY A 290 -4.99 -7.71 -9.24
C GLY A 290 -3.77 -6.79 -9.20
N TYR A 291 -2.58 -7.31 -8.85
CA TYR A 291 -1.37 -6.48 -8.80
C TYR A 291 -0.91 -5.99 -10.17
N SER A 292 -1.04 -6.84 -11.19
CA SER A 292 -0.75 -6.47 -12.58
C SER A 292 -1.87 -5.67 -13.25
N ASP A 293 -3.13 -5.79 -12.78
CA ASP A 293 -4.28 -5.11 -13.36
C ASP A 293 -4.13 -3.59 -13.38
N GLU A 294 -3.65 -3.02 -12.28
CA GLU A 294 -3.43 -1.57 -12.20
C GLU A 294 -2.26 -1.10 -13.08
N VAL A 295 -1.22 -1.94 -13.25
CA VAL A 295 -0.09 -1.64 -14.15
C VAL A 295 -0.57 -1.56 -15.61
N HIS A 296 -1.41 -2.51 -16.04
CA HIS A 296 -2.01 -2.49 -17.36
C HIS A 296 -3.00 -1.33 -17.53
N ARG A 297 -3.87 -1.12 -16.54
CA ARG A 297 -4.87 -0.05 -16.55
C ARG A 297 -4.26 1.34 -16.73
N HIS A 298 -3.12 1.60 -16.09
CA HIS A 298 -2.41 2.86 -16.19
C HIS A 298 -1.39 2.89 -17.34
N ASN A 299 -1.21 1.78 -18.04
CA ASN A 299 -0.21 1.62 -19.11
C ASN A 299 1.22 1.99 -18.66
N VAL A 300 1.58 1.67 -17.41
CA VAL A 300 2.86 2.08 -16.82
C VAL A 300 3.92 0.98 -16.82
N GLY A 301 3.65 -0.18 -17.43
CA GLY A 301 4.61 -1.28 -17.43
C GLY A 301 4.11 -2.55 -18.07
N LEU A 302 4.61 -3.68 -17.57
CA LEU A 302 4.27 -5.03 -18.05
C LEU A 302 4.08 -6.00 -16.88
N ALA A 303 3.46 -7.15 -17.16
CA ALA A 303 3.35 -8.27 -16.25
C ALA A 303 4.21 -9.44 -16.71
N VAL A 304 5.04 -9.97 -15.81
CA VAL A 304 5.88 -11.16 -16.03
C VAL A 304 5.63 -12.19 -14.93
N ASP A 305 5.96 -13.43 -15.16
CA ASP A 305 6.01 -14.44 -14.11
C ASP A 305 7.43 -14.50 -13.51
N PHE A 306 7.64 -13.90 -12.37
CA PHE A 306 8.95 -13.92 -11.70
C PHE A 306 9.39 -15.31 -11.24
N ARG A 307 8.49 -16.31 -11.26
CA ARG A 307 8.82 -17.71 -10.98
C ARG A 307 9.56 -18.37 -12.13
N GLU A 308 9.44 -17.79 -13.33
CA GLU A 308 10.08 -18.21 -14.57
C GLU A 308 11.14 -17.17 -14.97
N PRO A 309 12.33 -17.17 -14.32
CA PRO A 309 13.30 -16.09 -14.44
C PRO A 309 13.84 -15.89 -15.86
N GLU A 310 13.89 -16.95 -16.70
CA GLU A 310 14.33 -16.84 -18.09
C GLU A 310 13.32 -16.06 -18.93
N GLU A 311 12.01 -16.42 -18.87
CA GLU A 311 10.95 -15.68 -19.57
C GLU A 311 10.86 -14.23 -19.05
N ALA A 312 10.94 -14.05 -17.72
CA ALA A 312 10.88 -12.72 -17.12
C ALA A 312 12.06 -11.85 -17.60
N ARG A 313 13.27 -12.40 -17.65
CA ARG A 313 14.46 -11.73 -18.16
C ARG A 313 14.26 -11.24 -19.61
N GLU A 314 13.84 -12.12 -20.51
CA GLU A 314 13.63 -11.77 -21.92
C GLU A 314 12.60 -10.64 -22.06
N LEU A 315 11.43 -10.76 -21.44
CA LEU A 315 10.38 -9.76 -21.51
C LEU A 315 10.80 -8.41 -20.92
N ILE A 316 11.59 -8.41 -19.85
CA ILE A 316 12.11 -7.18 -19.24
C ILE A 316 13.10 -6.50 -20.19
N LEU A 317 14.06 -7.23 -20.74
CA LEU A 317 15.06 -6.68 -21.66
C LEU A 317 14.43 -6.15 -22.94
N ASP A 318 13.49 -6.88 -23.53
CA ASP A 318 12.73 -6.45 -24.70
C ASP A 318 11.97 -5.13 -24.42
N ARG A 319 11.32 -5.05 -23.24
CA ARG A 319 10.60 -3.85 -22.85
C ARG A 319 11.51 -2.65 -22.67
N LEU A 320 12.68 -2.83 -22.07
CA LEU A 320 13.64 -1.76 -21.82
C LEU A 320 14.32 -1.30 -23.12
N SER A 321 14.62 -2.22 -24.03
CA SER A 321 15.19 -1.89 -25.35
C SER A 321 14.21 -1.14 -26.25
N ALA A 322 12.91 -1.53 -26.21
CA ALA A 322 11.85 -0.88 -26.99
C ALA A 322 11.48 0.50 -26.45
N ASN A 323 11.66 0.75 -25.16
CA ASN A 323 11.30 1.98 -24.47
C ASN A 323 12.53 2.69 -23.92
N LYS A 324 13.32 3.29 -24.77
CA LYS A 324 14.14 4.44 -24.37
C LYS A 324 13.23 5.66 -24.14
N ARG A 325 12.18 5.47 -23.31
CA ARG A 325 11.26 6.56 -22.99
C ARG A 325 12.02 7.59 -22.15
N ASP A 326 12.09 8.78 -22.67
CA ASP A 326 12.32 9.95 -21.83
C ASP A 326 11.18 10.08 -20.83
N ASP A 327 11.42 10.67 -19.67
CA ASP A 327 10.40 10.87 -18.62
C ASP A 327 9.16 11.62 -19.13
N ASP A 328 9.30 12.37 -20.22
CA ASP A 328 8.21 13.13 -20.86
C ASP A 328 7.17 12.23 -21.56
N ASP A 329 7.56 11.02 -21.97
CA ASP A 329 6.68 10.04 -22.61
C ASP A 329 5.92 9.17 -21.60
N TYR A 330 6.08 9.40 -20.29
CA TYR A 330 5.39 8.61 -19.28
C TYR A 330 3.89 8.93 -19.29
N PRO A 331 3.01 7.91 -19.26
CA PRO A 331 1.57 8.11 -19.33
C PRO A 331 1.07 9.07 -18.23
N ALA A 332 0.21 10.00 -18.61
CA ALA A 332 -0.47 10.85 -17.62
C ALA A 332 -1.39 9.98 -16.75
N CYS A 333 -1.11 9.93 -15.46
CA CYS A 333 -1.88 9.14 -14.50
C CYS A 333 -2.67 10.04 -13.57
N SER A 334 -3.99 10.03 -13.66
CA SER A 334 -4.90 10.64 -12.69
C SER A 334 -5.06 9.73 -11.46
N ALA A 335 -4.01 9.59 -10.68
CA ALA A 335 -3.99 8.74 -9.49
C ALA A 335 -3.49 9.49 -8.25
N SER A 336 -3.67 10.82 -8.21
CA SER A 336 -3.31 11.60 -7.03
C SER A 336 -4.29 11.35 -5.88
N TRP A 337 -3.84 11.55 -4.64
CA TRP A 337 -4.77 11.54 -3.49
C TRP A 337 -5.85 12.61 -3.62
N SER A 338 -5.58 13.72 -4.31
CA SER A 338 -6.60 14.74 -4.58
C SER A 338 -7.77 14.16 -5.38
N ASP A 339 -7.47 13.42 -6.46
CA ASP A 339 -8.51 12.79 -7.29
C ASP A 339 -9.25 11.70 -6.50
N ARG A 340 -8.53 10.88 -5.74
CA ARG A 340 -9.13 9.81 -4.92
C ARG A 340 -10.04 10.34 -3.82
N ILE A 341 -9.74 11.51 -3.25
CA ILE A 341 -10.60 12.14 -2.24
C ILE A 341 -11.94 12.57 -2.83
N GLU A 342 -12.01 13.00 -4.08
CA GLU A 342 -13.28 13.28 -4.73
C GLU A 342 -14.15 12.02 -4.81
N GLU A 343 -13.56 10.88 -5.24
CA GLU A 343 -14.25 9.60 -5.29
C GLU A 343 -14.72 9.16 -3.88
N TRP A 344 -13.88 9.38 -2.84
CA TRP A 344 -14.23 9.10 -1.44
C TRP A 344 -15.43 9.92 -0.99
N LEU A 345 -15.39 11.24 -1.20
CA LEU A 345 -16.44 12.16 -0.74
C LEU A 345 -17.76 11.92 -1.48
N ALA A 346 -17.72 11.58 -2.76
CA ALA A 346 -18.91 11.21 -3.53
C ALA A 346 -19.60 9.98 -2.91
N ASN A 347 -18.83 8.90 -2.62
CA ASN A 347 -19.37 7.70 -1.99
C ASN A 347 -19.92 7.95 -0.57
N LEU A 348 -19.26 8.82 0.22
CA LEU A 348 -19.74 9.21 1.54
C LEU A 348 -21.07 9.98 1.46
N SER A 349 -21.19 10.96 0.54
CA SER A 349 -22.39 11.76 0.38
C SER A 349 -23.58 10.91 -0.06
N GLU A 350 -23.40 10.05 -1.08
CA GLU A 350 -24.43 9.12 -1.55
C GLU A 350 -24.92 8.15 -0.45
N SER A 351 -24.03 7.79 0.48
CA SER A 351 -24.37 6.87 1.58
C SER A 351 -25.02 7.57 2.77
N ALA A 352 -24.84 8.88 2.92
CA ALA A 352 -25.44 9.68 3.99
C ALA A 352 -26.89 10.11 3.69
N GLU A 353 -27.31 10.13 2.42
CA GLU A 353 -28.66 10.53 1.97
C GLU A 353 -29.72 9.43 2.15
N LYS A 354 -29.34 8.25 2.59
CA LYS A 354 -30.20 7.08 2.83
C LYS A 354 -30.35 6.75 4.30
#